data_65ce7964ed8875af4b1dacb95b849dc3
#
_entry.id   65ce7964ed8875af4b1dacb95b849dc3
#
_cell.length_a   1.000
_cell.length_b   1.000
_cell.length_c   1.000
_cell.angle_alpha   90.00
_cell.angle_beta   90.00
_cell.angle_gamma   90.00
#
_symmetry.space_group_name_H-M   'P 1'
#
loop_
_entity.id
_entity.type
_entity.pdbx_description
1 polymer ?
#
loop_
_entity_poly.entity_id
_entity_poly.type
_entity_poly.pdbx_seq_one_letter_code
_entity_poly.pdbx_strand_id
1 'polypeptide(L)'
;ISDIHTVFEDALGPRENMILGHEACGEIVEVGSEVKDFKVGDRVLIPAITPNWSDVYSQAGYATDSDGMLGGWKFSNIKDGVFSTRIHVNDADGNLALLPKEIDPAEACMLSDMIPTGLHASKMAGVTFGDAVAVIGIGPVGLMALRGAVLHGAGRVFAVGSREKTVEVAKKYGATDIVDYHNGRISDQILEATNGQGVDKVLIAGGNAADTFEEAVRMLKPGGSIGNVNYLNGHDDVVF
;
A
#
# COMPACT_ATOMS: atom_id res chain seq x y z
N ILE A 1 -9.98 3.69 0.11
CA ILE A 1 -10.84 2.55 0.48
C ILE A 1 -10.73 2.19 1.97
N SER A 2 -9.57 2.36 2.56
CA SER A 2 -9.30 2.03 3.98
C SER A 2 -10.23 2.76 4.94
N ASP A 3 -10.49 4.05 4.71
CA ASP A 3 -11.45 4.82 5.52
C ASP A 3 -12.89 4.30 5.37
N ILE A 4 -13.23 3.75 4.21
CA ILE A 4 -14.54 3.10 3.97
C ILE A 4 -14.66 1.82 4.80
N HIS A 5 -13.64 0.96 4.79
CA HIS A 5 -13.59 -0.22 5.65
C HIS A 5 -13.65 0.14 7.13
N THR A 6 -12.99 1.23 7.53
CA THR A 6 -13.05 1.73 8.89
C THR A 6 -14.47 2.12 9.32
N VAL A 7 -15.24 2.77 8.43
CA VAL A 7 -16.61 3.23 8.73
C VAL A 7 -17.62 2.10 8.71
N PHE A 8 -17.54 1.20 7.73
CA PHE A 8 -18.59 0.21 7.49
C PHE A 8 -18.30 -1.18 8.03
N GLU A 9 -17.04 -1.50 8.29
CA GLU A 9 -16.61 -2.84 8.70
C GLU A 9 -15.96 -2.84 10.09
N ASP A 10 -15.94 -1.70 10.78
CA ASP A 10 -15.33 -1.53 12.10
C ASP A 10 -13.88 -2.05 12.17
N ALA A 11 -13.17 -1.91 11.07
CA ALA A 11 -11.85 -2.50 10.83
C ALA A 11 -10.79 -2.16 11.89
N LEU A 12 -10.96 -1.03 12.57
CA LEU A 12 -10.03 -0.55 13.60
C LEU A 12 -10.68 -0.45 14.99
N GLY A 13 -11.84 -1.07 15.17
CA GLY A 13 -12.63 -1.03 16.41
C GLY A 13 -13.51 0.22 16.54
N PRO A 14 -14.37 0.27 17.56
CA PRO A 14 -15.36 1.32 17.73
C PRO A 14 -14.72 2.69 17.91
N ARG A 15 -15.31 3.70 17.27
CA ARG A 15 -14.83 5.09 17.27
C ARG A 15 -15.98 6.04 17.47
N GLU A 16 -15.78 6.99 18.34
CA GLU A 16 -16.71 8.08 18.57
C GLU A 16 -15.99 9.42 18.42
N ASN A 17 -16.61 10.33 17.66
CA ASN A 17 -16.14 11.70 17.49
C ASN A 17 -14.71 11.86 16.98
N MET A 18 -14.22 10.91 16.16
CA MET A 18 -12.89 10.97 15.55
C MET A 18 -12.94 11.34 14.07
N ILE A 19 -11.99 12.15 13.65
CA ILE A 19 -11.79 12.52 12.25
C ILE A 19 -10.96 11.42 11.57
N LEU A 20 -11.40 10.99 10.41
CA LEU A 20 -10.70 10.00 9.58
C LEU A 20 -9.71 10.65 8.61
N GLY A 21 -9.10 9.81 7.78
CA GLY A 21 -8.18 10.22 6.72
C GLY A 21 -6.71 10.04 7.10
N HIS A 22 -5.90 9.67 6.13
CA HIS A 22 -4.49 9.33 6.34
C HIS A 22 -3.57 9.75 5.18
N GLU A 23 -4.10 10.41 4.15
CA GLU A 23 -3.34 10.86 2.99
C GLU A 23 -3.46 12.36 2.84
N ALA A 24 -2.37 13.10 3.03
CA ALA A 24 -2.43 14.56 2.97
C ALA A 24 -1.13 15.23 2.56
N CYS A 25 -1.30 16.45 2.05
CA CYS A 25 -0.28 17.48 1.98
C CYS A 25 -0.77 18.70 2.76
N GLY A 26 0.15 19.49 3.28
CA GLY A 26 -0.20 20.68 4.04
C GLY A 26 0.88 21.73 4.05
N GLU A 27 0.57 22.85 4.72
CA GLU A 27 1.52 23.89 5.06
C GLU A 27 1.64 23.96 6.59
N ILE A 28 2.88 24.04 7.06
CA ILE A 28 3.16 24.12 8.49
C ILE A 28 2.71 25.51 9.01
N VAL A 29 1.81 25.50 9.98
CA VAL A 29 1.31 26.71 10.63
C VAL A 29 1.90 26.93 12.03
N GLU A 30 2.42 25.87 12.63
CA GLU A 30 3.03 25.91 13.96
C GLU A 30 4.06 24.78 14.09
N VAL A 31 5.14 25.01 14.83
CA VAL A 31 6.18 24.00 15.13
C VAL A 31 6.44 23.94 16.63
N GLY A 32 6.64 22.72 17.14
CA GLY A 32 7.09 22.52 18.51
C GLY A 32 8.57 22.93 18.70
N SER A 33 8.97 23.18 19.94
CA SER A 33 10.32 23.65 20.29
C SER A 33 11.44 22.68 19.93
N GLU A 34 11.11 21.39 19.80
CA GLU A 34 12.08 20.31 19.48
C GLU A 34 12.26 20.07 17.98
N VAL A 35 11.39 20.64 17.13
CA VAL A 35 11.48 20.51 15.67
C VAL A 35 12.65 21.33 15.15
N LYS A 36 13.50 20.71 14.33
CA LYS A 36 14.75 21.28 13.81
C LYS A 36 14.76 21.48 12.30
N ASP A 37 14.14 20.54 11.57
CA ASP A 37 14.26 20.45 10.11
C ASP A 37 13.15 21.19 9.37
N PHE A 38 12.12 21.66 10.09
CA PHE A 38 10.96 22.33 9.51
C PHE A 38 10.67 23.67 10.18
N LYS A 39 10.03 24.56 9.44
CA LYS A 39 9.58 25.87 9.91
C LYS A 39 8.17 26.21 9.40
N VAL A 40 7.53 27.18 10.02
CA VAL A 40 6.23 27.72 9.56
C VAL A 40 6.34 28.20 8.12
N GLY A 41 5.34 27.84 7.31
CA GLY A 41 5.26 28.13 5.87
C GLY A 41 5.90 27.05 4.97
N ASP A 42 6.55 26.03 5.53
CA ASP A 42 7.03 24.91 4.73
C ASP A 42 5.84 24.06 4.25
N ARG A 43 5.87 23.72 2.95
CA ARG A 43 4.93 22.77 2.37
C ARG A 43 5.45 21.35 2.59
N VAL A 44 4.58 20.48 3.07
CA VAL A 44 4.98 19.12 3.46
C VAL A 44 4.01 18.07 2.97
N LEU A 45 4.57 16.89 2.72
CA LEU A 45 3.84 15.64 2.59
C LEU A 45 3.67 15.02 3.97
N ILE A 46 2.46 14.54 4.27
CA ILE A 46 2.12 13.91 5.54
C ILE A 46 1.85 12.44 5.27
N PRO A 47 2.70 11.52 5.77
CA PRO A 47 2.56 10.09 5.50
C PRO A 47 1.38 9.48 6.24
N ALA A 48 0.87 8.37 5.73
CA ALA A 48 -0.23 7.62 6.31
C ALA A 48 0.08 7.05 7.70
N ILE A 49 1.34 6.81 7.99
CA ILE A 49 1.82 6.38 9.31
C ILE A 49 2.88 7.33 9.83
N THR A 50 2.86 7.59 11.14
CA THR A 50 3.84 8.47 11.80
C THR A 50 4.45 7.73 13.01
N PRO A 51 5.40 6.80 12.77
CA PRO A 51 5.99 5.97 13.80
C PRO A 51 6.83 6.79 14.79
N ASN A 52 7.08 6.21 15.94
CA ASN A 52 8.13 6.68 16.84
C ASN A 52 9.49 6.18 16.33
N TRP A 53 10.30 7.08 15.79
CA TRP A 53 11.60 6.72 15.24
C TRP A 53 12.66 6.36 16.30
N SER A 54 12.35 6.56 17.58
CA SER A 54 13.26 6.19 18.68
C SER A 54 13.03 4.76 19.20
N ASP A 55 11.99 4.05 18.73
CA ASP A 55 11.75 2.70 19.18
C ASP A 55 12.62 1.67 18.42
N VAL A 56 12.76 0.48 19.03
CA VAL A 56 13.63 -0.59 18.51
C VAL A 56 13.17 -1.10 17.14
N TYR A 57 11.88 -1.14 16.86
CA TYR A 57 11.35 -1.63 15.59
C TYR A 57 11.62 -0.64 14.47
N SER A 58 11.36 0.65 14.73
CA SER A 58 11.66 1.72 13.75
C SER A 58 13.16 1.78 13.44
N GLN A 59 14.01 1.66 14.45
CA GLN A 59 15.47 1.64 14.28
C GLN A 59 15.96 0.41 13.50
N ALA A 60 15.25 -0.71 13.58
CA ALA A 60 15.53 -1.93 12.82
C ALA A 60 14.96 -1.90 11.39
N GLY A 61 14.23 -0.85 10.99
CA GLY A 61 13.61 -0.72 9.67
C GLY A 61 12.17 -1.24 9.58
N TYR A 62 11.56 -1.57 10.71
CA TYR A 62 10.17 -2.05 10.82
C TYR A 62 9.26 -0.97 11.40
N ALA A 63 9.26 0.21 10.79
CA ALA A 63 8.50 1.36 11.27
C ALA A 63 6.97 1.12 11.35
N THR A 64 6.45 0.19 10.57
CA THR A 64 5.04 -0.25 10.63
C THR A 64 4.68 -0.95 11.93
N ASP A 65 5.66 -1.54 12.60
CA ASP A 65 5.50 -2.28 13.87
C ASP A 65 5.86 -1.43 15.09
N SER A 66 6.10 -0.13 14.88
CA SER A 66 6.42 0.82 15.94
C SER A 66 5.36 0.83 17.04
N ASP A 67 5.79 0.82 18.30
CA ASP A 67 4.94 1.00 19.49
C ASP A 67 4.43 2.44 19.66
N GLY A 68 4.91 3.36 18.82
CA GLY A 68 4.51 4.75 18.84
C GLY A 68 2.99 4.93 18.70
N MET A 69 2.50 6.04 19.23
CA MET A 69 1.08 6.41 19.22
C MET A 69 0.44 6.30 17.84
N LEU A 70 1.21 6.49 16.79
CA LEU A 70 0.75 6.54 15.40
C LEU A 70 1.49 5.53 14.51
N GLY A 71 2.06 4.48 15.09
CA GLY A 71 2.62 3.35 14.34
C GLY A 71 1.52 2.55 13.65
N GLY A 72 1.77 2.10 12.43
CA GLY A 72 0.83 1.34 11.63
C GLY A 72 -0.50 2.07 11.43
N TRP A 73 -1.58 1.33 11.51
CA TRP A 73 -2.95 1.83 11.32
C TRP A 73 -3.53 2.63 12.50
N LYS A 74 -2.76 2.98 13.49
CA LYS A 74 -3.22 3.70 14.68
C LYS A 74 -3.54 5.17 14.41
N PHE A 75 -3.22 5.70 13.24
CA PHE A 75 -3.32 7.12 12.90
C PHE A 75 -4.69 7.72 13.23
N SER A 76 -5.78 7.16 12.75
CA SER A 76 -7.14 7.62 13.12
C SER A 76 -7.74 6.85 14.30
N ASN A 77 -6.97 6.10 15.05
CA ASN A 77 -7.44 5.31 16.19
C ASN A 77 -7.19 6.00 17.53
N ILE A 78 -6.08 6.70 17.62
CA ILE A 78 -5.64 7.35 18.86
C ILE A 78 -5.71 8.87 18.72
N LYS A 79 -5.66 9.36 17.48
CA LYS A 79 -5.58 10.75 17.12
C LYS A 79 -6.40 11.01 15.87
N ASP A 80 -6.92 12.22 15.73
CA ASP A 80 -7.65 12.66 14.56
C ASP A 80 -6.82 12.56 13.28
N GLY A 81 -7.48 12.07 12.23
CA GLY A 81 -6.91 11.96 10.90
C GLY A 81 -6.92 13.26 10.11
N VAL A 82 -6.62 13.15 8.82
CA VAL A 82 -6.33 14.31 7.96
C VAL A 82 -7.55 14.92 7.25
N PHE A 83 -8.77 14.40 7.42
CA PHE A 83 -9.99 15.03 6.88
C PHE A 83 -10.39 16.24 7.70
N SER A 84 -9.44 17.11 7.97
CA SER A 84 -9.58 18.32 8.78
C SER A 84 -8.80 19.49 8.17
N THR A 85 -9.10 20.69 8.64
CA THR A 85 -8.36 21.90 8.20
C THR A 85 -7.00 22.04 8.88
N ARG A 86 -6.78 21.35 9.99
CA ARG A 86 -5.51 21.34 10.74
C ARG A 86 -5.31 19.98 11.38
N ILE A 87 -4.09 19.51 11.35
CA ILE A 87 -3.68 18.27 12.02
C ILE A 87 -2.38 18.49 12.81
N HIS A 88 -2.17 17.69 13.80
CA HIS A 88 -0.88 17.60 14.48
C HIS A 88 -0.12 16.37 13.99
N VAL A 89 1.16 16.53 13.65
CA VAL A 89 2.06 15.43 13.33
C VAL A 89 3.12 15.33 14.42
N ASN A 90 3.22 14.16 15.06
CA ASN A 90 4.26 13.88 16.05
C ASN A 90 5.60 13.63 15.36
N ASP A 91 6.70 13.87 16.06
CA ASP A 91 8.06 13.58 15.60
C ASP A 91 8.29 14.09 14.16
N ALA A 92 7.95 15.35 13.93
CA ALA A 92 7.86 15.97 12.61
C ALA A 92 9.13 15.77 11.77
N ASP A 93 10.32 15.90 12.38
CA ASP A 93 11.60 15.76 11.69
C ASP A 93 11.81 14.35 11.11
N GLY A 94 11.19 13.33 11.70
CA GLY A 94 11.22 11.95 11.20
C GLY A 94 10.03 11.57 10.32
N ASN A 95 8.92 12.33 10.40
CA ASN A 95 7.63 11.93 9.83
C ASN A 95 7.11 12.83 8.71
N LEU A 96 7.76 13.92 8.40
CA LEU A 96 7.36 14.80 7.31
C LEU A 96 8.41 14.77 6.18
N ALA A 97 7.97 15.11 4.99
CA ALA A 97 8.86 15.37 3.87
C ALA A 97 8.52 16.74 3.25
N LEU A 98 9.56 17.52 2.93
CA LEU A 98 9.38 18.78 2.21
C LEU A 98 8.76 18.51 0.83
N LEU A 99 7.69 19.23 0.50
CA LEU A 99 7.06 19.17 -0.80
C LEU A 99 7.62 20.27 -1.70
N PRO A 100 8.36 19.91 -2.78
CA PRO A 100 8.85 20.89 -3.75
C PRO A 100 7.72 21.74 -4.33
N LYS A 101 8.02 23.02 -4.61
CA LYS A 101 7.01 23.97 -5.10
C LYS A 101 6.45 23.61 -6.48
N GLU A 102 7.22 22.87 -7.25
CA GLU A 102 6.91 22.44 -8.61
C GLU A 102 5.89 21.29 -8.65
N ILE A 103 5.72 20.59 -7.52
CA ILE A 103 4.79 19.46 -7.43
C ILE A 103 3.42 19.95 -6.97
N ASP A 104 2.39 19.58 -7.72
CA ASP A 104 1.02 19.85 -7.33
C ASP A 104 0.65 19.03 -6.08
N PRO A 105 0.07 19.64 -5.03
CA PRO A 105 -0.31 18.91 -3.82
C PRO A 105 -1.29 17.77 -4.04
N ALA A 106 -2.19 17.89 -5.03
CA ALA A 106 -3.16 16.84 -5.33
C ALA A 106 -2.48 15.61 -5.95
N GLU A 107 -1.42 15.80 -6.75
CA GLU A 107 -0.60 14.71 -7.26
C GLU A 107 0.29 14.13 -6.15
N ALA A 108 0.90 15.00 -5.36
CA ALA A 108 1.79 14.60 -4.27
C ALA A 108 1.07 13.80 -3.18
N CYS A 109 -0.21 14.02 -2.96
CA CYS A 109 -0.99 13.31 -1.95
C CYS A 109 -0.94 11.78 -2.12
N MET A 110 -0.78 11.27 -3.34
CA MET A 110 -0.60 9.84 -3.60
C MET A 110 0.71 9.28 -3.06
N LEU A 111 1.70 10.14 -2.78
CA LEU A 111 2.98 9.75 -2.18
C LEU A 111 2.88 9.48 -0.67
N SER A 112 1.76 9.86 -0.05
CA SER A 112 1.57 9.67 1.39
C SER A 112 1.25 8.22 1.77
N ASP A 113 0.61 7.45 0.86
CA ASP A 113 0.25 6.04 1.09
C ASP A 113 0.35 5.19 -0.18
N MET A 114 -0.48 5.42 -1.19
CA MET A 114 -0.71 4.47 -2.30
C MET A 114 0.57 4.11 -3.05
N ILE A 115 1.44 5.07 -3.32
CA ILE A 115 2.70 4.83 -4.04
C ILE A 115 3.68 4.03 -3.19
N PRO A 116 4.05 4.46 -1.97
CA PRO A 116 4.99 3.70 -1.15
C PRO A 116 4.46 2.34 -0.74
N THR A 117 3.16 2.20 -0.44
CA THR A 117 2.54 0.93 -0.09
C THR A 117 2.63 -0.08 -1.25
N GLY A 118 2.30 0.34 -2.47
CA GLY A 118 2.43 -0.52 -3.64
C GLY A 118 3.88 -0.91 -3.94
N LEU A 119 4.82 0.04 -3.91
CA LEU A 119 6.25 -0.24 -4.08
C LEU A 119 6.78 -1.16 -2.99
N HIS A 120 6.30 -1.01 -1.75
CA HIS A 120 6.68 -1.85 -0.62
C HIS A 120 6.24 -3.30 -0.82
N ALA A 121 5.05 -3.55 -1.37
CA ALA A 121 4.59 -4.91 -1.67
C ALA A 121 5.60 -5.68 -2.55
N SER A 122 6.10 -5.07 -3.61
CA SER A 122 7.07 -5.70 -4.51
C SER A 122 8.43 -5.91 -3.83
N LYS A 123 8.87 -4.95 -3.00
CA LYS A 123 10.09 -5.05 -2.19
C LYS A 123 10.01 -6.20 -1.18
N MET A 124 8.91 -6.31 -0.44
CA MET A 124 8.72 -7.33 0.59
C MET A 124 8.54 -8.72 0.02
N ALA A 125 7.91 -8.85 -1.16
CA ALA A 125 7.87 -10.11 -1.88
C ALA A 125 9.25 -10.54 -2.42
N GLY A 126 10.24 -9.66 -2.38
CA GLY A 126 11.58 -9.92 -2.93
C GLY A 126 11.55 -10.08 -4.45
N VAL A 127 10.79 -9.23 -5.15
CA VAL A 127 10.80 -9.24 -6.62
C VAL A 127 12.19 -8.91 -7.14
N THR A 128 12.66 -9.68 -8.09
CA THR A 128 13.99 -9.53 -8.68
C THR A 128 13.98 -9.73 -10.19
N PHE A 129 15.12 -9.52 -10.81
CA PHE A 129 15.28 -9.59 -12.26
C PHE A 129 14.85 -10.94 -12.84
N GLY A 130 13.95 -10.87 -13.83
CA GLY A 130 13.45 -12.03 -14.55
C GLY A 130 12.26 -12.74 -13.93
N ASP A 131 11.83 -12.38 -12.72
CA ASP A 131 10.67 -12.98 -12.06
C ASP A 131 9.38 -12.84 -12.89
N ALA A 132 8.56 -13.88 -12.86
CA ALA A 132 7.16 -13.80 -13.25
C ALA A 132 6.35 -13.39 -12.01
N VAL A 133 5.60 -12.29 -12.13
CA VAL A 133 4.87 -11.67 -11.00
C VAL A 133 3.39 -11.58 -11.33
N ALA A 134 2.51 -12.01 -10.42
CA ALA A 134 1.08 -11.74 -10.50
C ALA A 134 0.70 -10.65 -9.50
N VAL A 135 -0.08 -9.65 -9.95
CA VAL A 135 -0.60 -8.58 -9.10
C VAL A 135 -2.12 -8.70 -9.03
N ILE A 136 -2.64 -9.08 -7.88
CA ILE A 136 -4.08 -9.26 -7.65
C ILE A 136 -4.68 -7.94 -7.16
N GLY A 137 -5.61 -7.40 -7.96
CA GLY A 137 -6.24 -6.11 -7.69
C GLY A 137 -5.43 -4.93 -8.23
N ILE A 138 -5.79 -4.44 -9.42
CA ILE A 138 -5.16 -3.28 -10.07
C ILE A 138 -5.91 -1.97 -9.76
N GLY A 139 -6.22 -1.75 -8.48
CA GLY A 139 -6.57 -0.44 -7.94
C GLY A 139 -5.32 0.46 -7.81
N PRO A 140 -5.42 1.65 -7.19
CA PRO A 140 -4.28 2.57 -7.06
C PRO A 140 -3.03 1.91 -6.45
N VAL A 141 -3.18 1.21 -5.32
CA VAL A 141 -2.07 0.48 -4.67
C VAL A 141 -1.52 -0.62 -5.58
N GLY A 142 -2.40 -1.43 -6.18
CA GLY A 142 -1.98 -2.53 -7.06
C GLY A 142 -1.28 -2.06 -8.34
N LEU A 143 -1.68 -0.93 -8.90
CA LEU A 143 -0.96 -0.31 -10.02
C LEU A 143 0.46 0.11 -9.62
N MET A 144 0.65 0.57 -8.38
CA MET A 144 1.97 0.90 -7.86
C MET A 144 2.78 -0.34 -7.51
N ALA A 145 2.14 -1.41 -7.00
CA ALA A 145 2.78 -2.71 -6.81
C ALA A 145 3.28 -3.31 -8.13
N LEU A 146 2.45 -3.23 -9.17
CA LEU A 146 2.81 -3.61 -10.54
C LEU A 146 4.01 -2.79 -11.04
N ARG A 147 3.95 -1.47 -10.92
CA ARG A 147 5.05 -0.60 -11.31
C ARG A 147 6.33 -0.91 -10.52
N GLY A 148 6.20 -1.19 -9.22
CA GLY A 148 7.29 -1.64 -8.36
C GLY A 148 7.92 -2.94 -8.87
N ALA A 149 7.12 -3.93 -9.24
CA ALA A 149 7.62 -5.18 -9.82
C ALA A 149 8.42 -4.94 -11.09
N VAL A 150 7.92 -4.12 -12.00
CA VAL A 150 8.64 -3.72 -13.22
C VAL A 150 9.96 -3.02 -12.92
N LEU A 151 9.97 -2.10 -11.95
CA LEU A 151 11.19 -1.38 -11.54
C LEU A 151 12.23 -2.30 -10.88
N HIS A 152 11.81 -3.37 -10.20
CA HIS A 152 12.70 -4.40 -9.67
C HIS A 152 13.17 -5.42 -10.73
N GLY A 153 12.71 -5.28 -11.96
CA GLY A 153 13.19 -6.07 -13.09
C GLY A 153 12.38 -7.34 -13.39
N ALA A 154 11.13 -7.41 -12.96
CA ALA A 154 10.25 -8.52 -13.33
C ALA A 154 10.21 -8.71 -14.84
N GLY A 155 10.37 -9.95 -15.30
CA GLY A 155 10.40 -10.31 -16.72
C GLY A 155 9.00 -10.48 -17.32
N ARG A 156 8.02 -10.87 -16.49
CA ARG A 156 6.62 -11.01 -16.88
C ARG A 156 5.71 -10.56 -15.75
N VAL A 157 4.71 -9.73 -16.06
CA VAL A 157 3.81 -9.17 -15.05
C VAL A 157 2.36 -9.35 -15.46
N PHE A 158 1.65 -10.19 -14.71
CA PHE A 158 0.23 -10.45 -14.82
C PHE A 158 -0.55 -9.45 -13.98
N ALA A 159 -1.40 -8.66 -14.60
CA ALA A 159 -2.27 -7.70 -13.93
C ALA A 159 -3.69 -8.28 -13.81
N VAL A 160 -4.14 -8.60 -12.60
CA VAL A 160 -5.47 -9.17 -12.35
C VAL A 160 -6.48 -8.05 -12.10
N GLY A 161 -7.41 -7.87 -13.02
CA GLY A 161 -8.48 -6.88 -12.95
C GLY A 161 -9.20 -6.71 -14.26
N SER A 162 -10.38 -6.08 -14.25
CA SER A 162 -11.29 -6.02 -15.41
C SER A 162 -11.70 -4.61 -15.82
N ARG A 163 -11.53 -3.59 -14.95
CA ARG A 163 -11.95 -2.22 -15.26
C ARG A 163 -11.07 -1.61 -16.33
N GLU A 164 -11.65 -1.21 -17.46
CA GLU A 164 -10.96 -0.71 -18.64
C GLU A 164 -9.87 0.33 -18.33
N LYS A 165 -10.23 1.39 -17.57
CA LYS A 165 -9.28 2.44 -17.20
C LYS A 165 -8.06 1.94 -16.42
N THR A 166 -8.26 1.03 -15.47
CA THR A 166 -7.14 0.49 -14.69
C THR A 166 -6.31 -0.49 -15.50
N VAL A 167 -6.91 -1.23 -16.42
CA VAL A 167 -6.21 -2.11 -17.38
C VAL A 167 -5.33 -1.28 -18.34
N GLU A 168 -5.83 -0.16 -18.84
CA GLU A 168 -5.02 0.75 -19.67
C GLU A 168 -3.79 1.27 -18.91
N VAL A 169 -3.98 1.69 -17.65
CA VAL A 169 -2.86 2.17 -16.82
C VAL A 169 -1.90 1.03 -16.50
N ALA A 170 -2.39 -0.17 -16.18
CA ALA A 170 -1.55 -1.34 -15.93
C ALA A 170 -0.64 -1.64 -17.14
N LYS A 171 -1.18 -1.60 -18.36
CA LYS A 171 -0.38 -1.75 -19.60
C LYS A 171 0.69 -0.66 -19.74
N LYS A 172 0.34 0.60 -19.48
CA LYS A 172 1.31 1.72 -19.50
C LYS A 172 2.41 1.56 -18.46
N TYR A 173 2.11 0.92 -17.31
CA TYR A 173 3.05 0.69 -16.23
C TYR A 173 3.88 -0.58 -16.41
N GLY A 174 3.61 -1.37 -17.47
CA GLY A 174 4.42 -2.50 -17.87
C GLY A 174 3.82 -3.87 -17.61
N ALA A 175 2.50 -3.97 -17.41
CA ALA A 175 1.83 -5.27 -17.42
C ALA A 175 2.02 -5.95 -18.78
N THR A 176 2.49 -7.19 -18.79
CA THR A 176 2.64 -8.00 -20.00
C THR A 176 1.37 -8.75 -20.33
N ASP A 177 0.62 -9.13 -19.31
CA ASP A 177 -0.59 -9.95 -19.42
C ASP A 177 -1.71 -9.34 -18.56
N ILE A 178 -2.94 -9.44 -19.03
CA ILE A 178 -4.14 -9.05 -18.28
C ILE A 178 -4.95 -10.30 -17.98
N VAL A 179 -5.30 -10.47 -16.71
CA VAL A 179 -6.13 -11.57 -16.23
C VAL A 179 -7.46 -11.01 -15.75
N ASP A 180 -8.54 -11.35 -16.44
CA ASP A 180 -9.88 -10.95 -16.05
C ASP A 180 -10.51 -12.04 -15.16
N TYR A 181 -10.80 -11.71 -13.91
CA TYR A 181 -11.40 -12.62 -12.94
C TYR A 181 -12.84 -13.04 -13.28
N HIS A 182 -13.50 -12.38 -14.24
CA HIS A 182 -14.80 -12.82 -14.75
C HIS A 182 -14.71 -14.04 -15.67
N ASN A 183 -13.51 -14.34 -16.18
CA ASN A 183 -13.29 -15.46 -17.10
C ASN A 183 -12.95 -16.78 -16.38
N GLY A 184 -13.15 -16.86 -15.06
CA GLY A 184 -12.86 -18.02 -14.24
C GLY A 184 -11.75 -17.79 -13.21
N ARG A 185 -11.30 -18.85 -12.58
CA ARG A 185 -10.25 -18.76 -11.53
C ARG A 185 -8.99 -18.11 -12.06
N ILE A 186 -8.49 -17.14 -11.32
CA ILE A 186 -7.29 -16.38 -11.71
C ILE A 186 -6.04 -17.27 -11.75
N SER A 187 -5.94 -18.24 -10.81
CA SER A 187 -4.85 -19.20 -10.78
C SER A 187 -4.83 -20.09 -12.01
N ASP A 188 -5.99 -20.57 -12.46
CA ASP A 188 -6.09 -21.44 -13.64
C ASP A 188 -5.65 -20.68 -14.91
N GLN A 189 -6.10 -19.43 -15.08
CA GLN A 189 -5.69 -18.59 -16.20
C GLN A 189 -4.17 -18.34 -16.23
N ILE A 190 -3.56 -18.09 -15.06
CA ILE A 190 -2.11 -17.85 -14.93
C ILE A 190 -1.32 -19.15 -15.16
N LEU A 191 -1.78 -20.27 -14.62
CA LEU A 191 -1.16 -21.57 -14.86
C LEU A 191 -1.22 -21.95 -16.33
N GLU A 192 -2.35 -21.74 -17.02
CA GLU A 192 -2.44 -21.94 -18.46
C GLU A 192 -1.45 -21.08 -19.24
N ALA A 193 -1.41 -19.78 -18.93
CA ALA A 193 -0.52 -18.81 -19.59
C ALA A 193 0.98 -19.07 -19.30
N THR A 194 1.29 -19.84 -18.27
CA THR A 194 2.66 -20.22 -17.88
C THR A 194 2.99 -21.71 -18.16
N ASN A 195 2.16 -22.42 -18.94
CA ASN A 195 2.30 -23.85 -19.22
C ASN A 195 2.42 -24.70 -17.94
N GLY A 196 1.64 -24.37 -16.91
CA GLY A 196 1.60 -25.05 -15.63
C GLY A 196 2.73 -24.69 -14.66
N GLN A 197 3.64 -23.80 -15.02
CA GLN A 197 4.76 -23.43 -14.16
C GLN A 197 4.38 -22.47 -13.01
N GLY A 198 3.40 -21.62 -13.21
CA GLY A 198 3.03 -20.58 -12.27
C GLY A 198 3.99 -19.38 -12.25
N VAL A 199 3.90 -18.58 -11.18
CA VAL A 199 4.66 -17.34 -11.00
C VAL A 199 5.63 -17.41 -9.82
N ASP A 200 6.68 -16.59 -9.85
CA ASP A 200 7.68 -16.51 -8.78
C ASP A 200 7.18 -15.68 -7.60
N LYS A 201 6.36 -14.68 -7.86
CA LYS A 201 5.84 -13.76 -6.84
C LYS A 201 4.36 -13.45 -7.08
N VAL A 202 3.61 -13.31 -5.99
CA VAL A 202 2.24 -12.79 -6.02
C VAL A 202 2.15 -11.56 -5.12
N LEU A 203 1.64 -10.46 -5.65
CA LEU A 203 1.39 -9.22 -4.92
C LEU A 203 -0.12 -9.07 -4.74
N ILE A 204 -0.58 -9.06 -3.49
CA ILE A 204 -2.00 -8.93 -3.16
C ILE A 204 -2.29 -7.49 -2.75
N ALA A 205 -3.06 -6.78 -3.56
CA ALA A 205 -3.47 -5.39 -3.34
C ALA A 205 -4.99 -5.18 -3.51
N GLY A 206 -5.75 -6.24 -3.41
CA GLY A 206 -7.22 -6.26 -3.50
C GLY A 206 -7.76 -7.67 -3.57
N GLY A 207 -9.08 -7.78 -3.66
CA GLY A 207 -9.79 -9.06 -3.65
C GLY A 207 -10.34 -9.42 -2.26
N ASN A 208 -11.12 -10.50 -2.20
CA ASN A 208 -11.62 -11.08 -0.95
C ASN A 208 -10.48 -11.88 -0.30
N ALA A 209 -10.24 -11.68 0.99
CA ALA A 209 -9.08 -12.22 1.68
C ALA A 209 -8.90 -13.74 1.53
N ALA A 210 -9.91 -14.53 1.87
CA ALA A 210 -9.82 -16.00 1.86
C ALA A 210 -9.55 -16.55 0.45
N ASP A 211 -10.39 -16.22 -0.51
CA ASP A 211 -10.26 -16.71 -1.88
C ASP A 211 -8.97 -16.23 -2.55
N THR A 212 -8.56 -15.00 -2.26
CA THR A 212 -7.35 -14.41 -2.87
C THR A 212 -6.08 -15.11 -2.44
N PHE A 213 -5.98 -15.51 -1.17
CA PHE A 213 -4.80 -16.26 -0.69
C PHE A 213 -4.76 -17.68 -1.26
N GLU A 214 -5.90 -18.37 -1.34
CA GLU A 214 -5.96 -19.68 -2.01
C GLU A 214 -5.50 -19.58 -3.46
N GLU A 215 -6.02 -18.61 -4.21
CA GLU A 215 -5.62 -18.36 -5.59
C GLU A 215 -4.11 -18.06 -5.69
N ALA A 216 -3.59 -17.21 -4.78
CA ALA A 216 -2.17 -16.87 -4.75
C ALA A 216 -1.27 -18.08 -4.54
N VAL A 217 -1.62 -18.94 -3.56
CA VAL A 217 -0.85 -20.17 -3.28
C VAL A 217 -0.89 -21.15 -4.46
N ARG A 218 -2.06 -21.32 -5.10
CA ARG A 218 -2.24 -22.22 -6.25
C ARG A 218 -1.37 -21.84 -7.46
N MET A 219 -1.14 -20.55 -7.68
CA MET A 219 -0.36 -20.10 -8.84
C MET A 219 1.13 -19.93 -8.56
N LEU A 220 1.57 -20.04 -7.29
CA LEU A 220 2.97 -19.91 -6.95
C LEU A 220 3.81 -21.14 -7.37
N LYS A 221 5.00 -20.86 -7.87
CA LYS A 221 6.06 -21.87 -7.98
C LYS A 221 6.56 -22.32 -6.60
N PRO A 222 7.08 -23.53 -6.46
CA PRO A 222 7.83 -23.90 -5.26
C PRO A 222 8.94 -22.89 -4.96
N GLY A 223 8.99 -22.39 -3.72
CA GLY A 223 9.93 -21.34 -3.30
C GLY A 223 9.52 -19.92 -3.67
N GLY A 224 8.34 -19.74 -4.27
CA GLY A 224 7.76 -18.42 -4.52
C GLY A 224 7.32 -17.71 -3.24
N SER A 225 7.03 -16.42 -3.33
CA SER A 225 6.62 -15.60 -2.18
C SER A 225 5.42 -14.70 -2.49
N ILE A 226 4.70 -14.32 -1.42
CA ILE A 226 3.54 -13.43 -1.47
C ILE A 226 3.89 -12.13 -0.74
N GLY A 227 3.66 -11.00 -1.38
CA GLY A 227 3.64 -9.68 -0.76
C GLY A 227 2.19 -9.21 -0.60
N ASN A 228 1.69 -9.15 0.64
CA ASN A 228 0.33 -8.70 0.90
C ASN A 228 0.31 -7.27 1.45
N VAL A 229 -0.43 -6.40 0.78
CA VAL A 229 -0.76 -5.04 1.23
C VAL A 229 -2.27 -4.78 1.20
N ASN A 230 -3.05 -5.85 1.06
CA ASN A 230 -4.49 -5.78 1.21
C ASN A 230 -4.89 -5.93 2.67
N TYR A 231 -5.94 -5.24 3.07
CA TYR A 231 -6.53 -5.42 4.39
C TYR A 231 -7.13 -6.84 4.48
N LEU A 232 -6.71 -7.57 5.51
CA LEU A 232 -7.31 -8.84 5.88
C LEU A 232 -8.37 -8.55 6.93
N ASN A 233 -9.63 -8.78 6.59
CA ASN A 233 -10.70 -8.65 7.55
C ASN A 233 -10.44 -9.62 8.71
N GLY A 234 -10.40 -9.13 9.96
CA GLY A 234 -10.08 -9.92 11.14
C GLY A 234 -11.11 -11.02 11.48
N HIS A 235 -12.13 -11.17 10.65
CA HIS A 235 -13.16 -12.22 10.73
C HIS A 235 -12.98 -13.34 9.70
N ASP A 236 -12.01 -13.22 8.79
CA ASP A 236 -11.76 -14.20 7.75
C ASP A 236 -10.62 -15.14 8.18
N ASP A 237 -10.94 -16.42 8.39
CA ASP A 237 -9.95 -17.47 8.55
C ASP A 237 -9.26 -17.71 7.20
N VAL A 238 -7.97 -17.50 7.13
CA VAL A 238 -7.16 -17.94 6.00
C VAL A 238 -6.78 -19.40 6.25
N VAL A 239 -7.46 -20.32 5.58
CA VAL A 239 -7.16 -21.75 5.67
C VAL A 239 -6.21 -22.12 4.54
N PHE A 240 -5.07 -22.70 4.88
CA PHE A 240 -4.06 -23.23 3.94
C PHE A 240 -4.16 -24.75 3.82
#